data_6215e481dee834850007af3a0fba6814
#
_entry.id   6215e481dee834850007af3a0fba6814
#
_cell.length_a   1.000
_cell.length_b   1.000
_cell.length_c   1.000
_cell.angle_alpha   90.00
_cell.angle_beta   90.00
_cell.angle_gamma   90.00
#
_symmetry.space_group_name_H-M   'P 1'
#
loop_
_entity.id
_entity.type
_entity.pdbx_description
1 polymer ?
#
loop_
_entity_poly.entity_id
_entity_poly.type
_entity_poly.pdbx_seq_one_letter_code
_entity_poly.pdbx_strand_id
1 'polypeptide(L)'
;MDIIIEQMTPQDWDAVRAIYLEGIATRNATFETDAPAWEKWDRSHRQDCRLVARSGDQIIGWAALSPVSGRCVYAGVASLSIYVAETARGQGMGKALLQALIEASEQQGIWTLEAGIFPENTASIALHTSCGFREIGRRERIGQMAGVWRDVIFMERRSQVVGR
;
A
#
# COMPACT_ATOMS: atom_id res chain seq x y z
N MET A 1 -5.58 22.17 7.48
CA MET A 1 -6.12 21.03 8.20
C MET A 1 -4.97 20.15 8.66
N ASP A 2 -4.89 19.88 9.94
CA ASP A 2 -3.77 19.13 10.49
C ASP A 2 -3.97 17.64 10.23
N ILE A 3 -3.03 17.07 9.50
CA ILE A 3 -3.02 15.64 9.22
C ILE A 3 -1.97 14.97 10.11
N ILE A 4 -2.37 13.93 10.81
CA ILE A 4 -1.48 13.14 11.65
C ILE A 4 -1.39 11.75 11.05
N ILE A 5 -0.17 11.25 10.84
CA ILE A 5 0.10 9.87 10.41
C ILE A 5 0.67 9.15 11.63
N GLU A 6 -0.01 8.07 12.01
CA GLU A 6 0.35 7.31 13.22
C GLU A 6 0.11 5.82 13.06
N GLN A 7 0.55 5.06 14.05
CA GLN A 7 0.38 3.61 14.07
C GLN A 7 -1.10 3.25 14.08
N MET A 8 -1.51 2.34 13.18
CA MET A 8 -2.85 1.78 13.17
C MET A 8 -3.08 0.91 14.41
N THR A 9 -4.29 0.98 14.96
CA THR A 9 -4.74 0.10 16.04
C THR A 9 -5.92 -0.76 15.55
N PRO A 10 -6.25 -1.87 16.24
CA PRO A 10 -7.41 -2.70 15.86
C PRO A 10 -8.73 -1.92 15.83
N GLN A 11 -8.86 -0.87 16.63
CA GLN A 11 -10.05 -0.01 16.67
C GLN A 11 -10.23 0.79 15.38
N ASP A 12 -9.18 0.93 14.58
CA ASP A 12 -9.21 1.66 13.30
C ASP A 12 -9.76 0.81 12.15
N TRP A 13 -9.95 -0.50 12.37
CA TRP A 13 -10.26 -1.43 11.29
C TRP A 13 -11.51 -1.07 10.50
N ASP A 14 -12.60 -0.68 11.14
CA ASP A 14 -13.83 -0.35 10.41
C ASP A 14 -13.60 0.78 9.40
N ALA A 15 -12.85 1.81 9.79
CA ALA A 15 -12.50 2.91 8.90
C ALA A 15 -11.53 2.47 7.80
N VAL A 16 -10.52 1.67 8.14
CA VAL A 16 -9.56 1.11 7.19
C VAL A 16 -10.28 0.26 6.14
N ARG A 17 -11.19 -0.61 6.60
CA ARG A 17 -11.99 -1.46 5.72
C ARG A 17 -12.86 -0.63 4.78
N ALA A 18 -13.50 0.41 5.27
CA ALA A 18 -14.34 1.29 4.47
C ALA A 18 -13.54 1.97 3.34
N ILE A 19 -12.33 2.45 3.65
CA ILE A 19 -11.43 3.06 2.66
C ILE A 19 -10.94 2.02 1.65
N TYR A 20 -10.65 0.80 2.09
CA TYR A 20 -10.29 -0.30 1.21
C TYR A 20 -11.42 -0.59 0.22
N LEU A 21 -12.67 -0.67 0.69
CA LEU A 21 -13.84 -0.88 -0.16
C LEU A 21 -14.01 0.24 -1.19
N GLU A 22 -13.74 1.49 -0.83
CA GLU A 22 -13.74 2.60 -1.79
C GLU A 22 -12.71 2.38 -2.90
N GLY A 23 -11.52 1.89 -2.55
CA GLY A 23 -10.47 1.56 -3.52
C GLY A 23 -10.89 0.41 -4.44
N ILE A 24 -11.46 -0.65 -3.87
CA ILE A 24 -11.99 -1.79 -4.63
C ILE A 24 -13.04 -1.32 -5.65
N ALA A 25 -13.91 -0.40 -5.25
CA ALA A 25 -14.96 0.13 -6.12
C ALA A 25 -14.44 0.86 -7.35
N THR A 26 -13.22 1.37 -7.33
CA THR A 26 -12.60 2.01 -8.51
C THR A 26 -12.28 1.02 -9.63
N ARG A 27 -12.12 -0.26 -9.28
CA ARG A 27 -11.68 -1.34 -10.18
C ARG A 27 -10.26 -1.15 -10.74
N ASN A 28 -9.50 -0.20 -10.21
CA ASN A 28 -8.14 0.09 -10.64
C ASN A 28 -7.12 0.04 -9.52
N ALA A 29 -7.51 -0.38 -8.32
CA ALA A 29 -6.61 -0.44 -7.18
C ALA A 29 -6.12 -1.86 -6.86
N THR A 30 -6.94 -2.88 -7.10
CA THR A 30 -6.63 -4.25 -6.69
C THR A 30 -7.50 -5.24 -7.46
N PHE A 31 -7.05 -6.50 -7.55
CA PHE A 31 -7.87 -7.62 -8.05
C PHE A 31 -8.95 -8.03 -7.05
N GLU A 32 -8.83 -7.64 -5.78
CA GLU A 32 -9.79 -8.03 -4.75
C GLU A 32 -11.17 -7.45 -5.07
N THR A 33 -12.21 -8.26 -4.78
CA THR A 33 -13.60 -7.89 -5.02
C THR A 33 -14.33 -7.55 -3.73
N ASP A 34 -13.76 -7.89 -2.58
CA ASP A 34 -14.30 -7.56 -1.26
C ASP A 34 -13.15 -7.44 -0.26
N ALA A 35 -13.38 -6.70 0.82
CA ALA A 35 -12.44 -6.58 1.90
C ALA A 35 -12.59 -7.77 2.86
N PRO A 36 -11.47 -8.34 3.36
CA PRO A 36 -11.55 -9.47 4.31
C PRO A 36 -12.08 -9.03 5.67
N ALA A 37 -12.35 -10.00 6.53
CA ALA A 37 -12.56 -9.75 7.95
C ALA A 37 -11.22 -9.34 8.60
N TRP A 38 -11.32 -8.67 9.76
CA TRP A 38 -10.15 -8.20 10.51
C TRP A 38 -9.11 -9.30 10.75
N GLU A 39 -9.54 -10.49 11.17
CA GLU A 39 -8.63 -11.56 11.54
C GLU A 39 -7.77 -12.03 10.35
N LYS A 40 -8.36 -12.08 9.16
CA LYS A 40 -7.64 -12.45 7.94
C LYS A 40 -6.68 -11.35 7.51
N TRP A 41 -7.13 -10.11 7.56
CA TRP A 41 -6.29 -8.96 7.23
C TRP A 41 -5.10 -8.86 8.18
N ASP A 42 -5.35 -9.01 9.49
CA ASP A 42 -4.33 -8.96 10.53
C ASP A 42 -3.24 -10.02 10.31
N ARG A 43 -3.64 -11.26 10.00
CA ARG A 43 -2.69 -12.33 9.76
C ARG A 43 -1.86 -12.15 8.48
N SER A 44 -2.42 -11.52 7.46
CA SER A 44 -1.77 -11.36 6.15
C SER A 44 -0.83 -10.18 6.08
N HIS A 45 -0.84 -9.30 7.06
CA HIS A 45 -0.01 -8.09 7.09
C HIS A 45 0.95 -8.13 8.28
N ARG A 46 2.10 -7.46 8.10
CA ARG A 46 3.06 -7.31 9.20
C ARG A 46 2.42 -6.55 10.35
N GLN A 47 2.85 -6.88 11.59
CA GLN A 47 2.37 -6.17 12.79
C GLN A 47 2.96 -4.76 12.89
N ASP A 48 4.15 -4.55 12.35
CA ASP A 48 4.78 -3.24 12.22
C ASP A 48 4.40 -2.58 10.90
N CYS A 49 4.74 -1.31 10.73
CA CYS A 49 4.52 -0.56 9.49
C CYS A 49 3.03 -0.54 9.06
N ARG A 50 2.14 -0.45 10.02
CA ARG A 50 0.70 -0.23 9.80
C ARG A 50 0.38 1.19 10.17
N LEU A 51 0.03 2.00 9.19
CA LEU A 51 -0.16 3.44 9.38
C LEU A 51 -1.57 3.87 8.98
N VAL A 52 -2.09 4.85 9.71
CA VAL A 52 -3.32 5.56 9.35
C VAL A 52 -3.04 7.06 9.29
N ALA A 53 -3.73 7.74 8.40
CA ALA A 53 -3.72 9.19 8.32
C ALA A 53 -5.04 9.70 8.89
N ARG A 54 -4.95 10.59 9.88
CA ARG A 54 -6.11 11.19 10.53
C ARG A 54 -6.21 12.67 10.22
N SER A 55 -7.44 13.11 10.00
CA SER A 55 -7.82 14.51 9.99
C SER A 55 -8.87 14.69 11.09
N GLY A 56 -8.48 15.29 12.23
CA GLY A 56 -9.32 15.29 13.41
C GLY A 56 -9.56 13.87 13.91
N ASP A 57 -10.81 13.49 14.08
CA ASP A 57 -11.19 12.13 14.52
C ASP A 57 -11.41 11.17 13.35
N GLN A 58 -11.27 11.63 12.11
CA GLN A 58 -11.58 10.85 10.93
C GLN A 58 -10.32 10.27 10.29
N ILE A 59 -10.33 8.97 10.04
CA ILE A 59 -9.28 8.32 9.25
C ILE A 59 -9.56 8.58 7.77
N ILE A 60 -8.56 9.07 7.06
CA ILE A 60 -8.65 9.45 5.64
C ILE A 60 -7.69 8.67 4.73
N GLY A 61 -6.91 7.78 5.29
CA GLY A 61 -6.03 6.90 4.52
C GLY A 61 -5.33 5.90 5.40
N TRP A 62 -4.77 4.86 4.77
CA TRP A 62 -3.99 3.85 5.47
C TRP A 62 -2.91 3.26 4.58
N ALA A 63 -1.89 2.68 5.20
CA ALA A 63 -0.81 1.97 4.52
C ALA A 63 -0.35 0.80 5.39
N ALA A 64 0.06 -0.29 4.74
CA ALA A 64 0.52 -1.48 5.44
C ALA A 64 1.47 -2.28 4.54
N LEU A 65 2.18 -3.25 5.14
CA LEU A 65 3.12 -4.12 4.46
C LEU A 65 2.73 -5.59 4.65
N SER A 66 2.93 -6.38 3.59
CA SER A 66 2.80 -7.83 3.61
C SER A 66 4.15 -8.46 3.31
N PRO A 67 4.50 -9.59 3.96
CA PRO A 67 5.69 -10.36 3.61
C PRO A 67 5.60 -10.87 2.17
N VAL A 68 6.72 -10.84 1.45
CA VAL A 68 6.78 -11.36 0.07
C VAL A 68 7.12 -12.85 0.06
N SER A 69 7.94 -13.29 1.00
CA SER A 69 8.44 -14.67 1.04
C SER A 69 8.69 -15.11 2.48
N GLY A 70 8.51 -16.40 2.74
CA GLY A 70 8.90 -17.02 4.01
C GLY A 70 10.38 -17.36 4.11
N ARG A 71 11.16 -17.16 3.06
CA ARG A 71 12.60 -17.44 3.08
C ARG A 71 13.36 -16.33 3.82
N CYS A 72 14.26 -16.70 4.72
CA CYS A 72 15.05 -15.74 5.51
C CYS A 72 15.85 -14.78 4.65
N VAL A 73 16.31 -15.22 3.48
CA VAL A 73 17.11 -14.39 2.56
C VAL A 73 16.29 -13.19 2.05
N TYR A 74 14.95 -13.29 2.05
CA TYR A 74 14.04 -12.21 1.63
C TYR A 74 13.31 -11.56 2.81
N ALA A 75 13.81 -11.71 4.03
CA ALA A 75 13.13 -11.17 5.23
C ALA A 75 12.95 -9.66 5.19
N GLY A 76 13.81 -8.94 4.48
CA GLY A 76 13.72 -7.49 4.33
C GLY A 76 13.00 -7.02 3.08
N VAL A 77 12.24 -7.89 2.42
CA VAL A 77 11.43 -7.55 1.24
C VAL A 77 9.96 -7.57 1.62
N ALA A 78 9.24 -6.50 1.35
CA ALA A 78 7.81 -6.41 1.66
C ALA A 78 7.01 -5.78 0.51
N SER A 79 5.78 -6.23 0.37
CA SER A 79 4.81 -5.65 -0.57
C SER A 79 3.98 -4.62 0.17
N LEU A 80 3.77 -3.46 -0.43
CA LEU A 80 3.01 -2.39 0.20
C LEU A 80 1.58 -2.31 -0.31
N SER A 81 0.70 -1.84 0.56
CA SER A 81 -0.65 -1.41 0.24
C SER A 81 -0.85 0.00 0.74
N ILE A 82 -1.48 0.86 -0.06
CA ILE A 82 -1.76 2.23 0.31
C ILE A 82 -3.10 2.64 -0.29
N TYR A 83 -3.97 3.20 0.53
CA TYR A 83 -5.32 3.59 0.15
C TYR A 83 -5.68 4.92 0.79
N VAL A 84 -6.28 5.80 0.00
CA VAL A 84 -6.73 7.13 0.45
C VAL A 84 -8.23 7.21 0.28
N ALA A 85 -8.94 7.75 1.29
CA ALA A 85 -10.37 7.96 1.22
C ALA A 85 -10.73 8.81 0.00
N GLU A 86 -11.85 8.48 -0.63
CA GLU A 86 -12.31 9.16 -1.84
C GLU A 86 -12.35 10.68 -1.66
N THR A 87 -12.84 11.14 -0.52
CA THR A 87 -12.95 12.57 -0.19
C THR A 87 -11.61 13.27 0.03
N ALA A 88 -10.52 12.50 0.24
CA ALA A 88 -9.19 13.04 0.51
C ALA A 88 -8.22 12.86 -0.67
N ARG A 89 -8.66 12.31 -1.78
CA ARG A 89 -7.82 12.10 -2.97
C ARG A 89 -7.42 13.43 -3.62
N GLY A 90 -6.24 13.43 -4.24
CA GLY A 90 -5.74 14.62 -4.95
C GLY A 90 -5.21 15.72 -4.06
N GLN A 91 -4.99 15.45 -2.77
CA GLN A 91 -4.54 16.45 -1.79
C GLN A 91 -3.16 16.14 -1.19
N GLY A 92 -2.39 15.26 -1.84
CA GLY A 92 -1.04 14.89 -1.37
C GLY A 92 -1.00 13.86 -0.26
N MET A 93 -2.15 13.29 0.13
CA MET A 93 -2.23 12.32 1.22
C MET A 93 -1.51 11.02 0.91
N GLY A 94 -1.65 10.53 -0.33
CA GLY A 94 -0.95 9.32 -0.77
C GLY A 94 0.55 9.46 -0.65
N LYS A 95 1.10 10.61 -1.03
CA LYS A 95 2.53 10.88 -0.92
C LYS A 95 2.99 10.94 0.54
N ALA A 96 2.23 11.60 1.40
CA ALA A 96 2.55 11.68 2.82
C ALA A 96 2.56 10.30 3.48
N LEU A 97 1.55 9.46 3.19
CA LEU A 97 1.49 8.09 3.67
C LEU A 97 2.63 7.23 3.15
N LEU A 98 2.94 7.34 1.86
CA LEU A 98 4.01 6.53 1.27
C LEU A 98 5.38 6.91 1.83
N GLN A 99 5.65 8.20 2.00
CA GLN A 99 6.89 8.66 2.62
C GLN A 99 7.02 8.16 4.06
N ALA A 100 5.94 8.24 4.84
CA ALA A 100 5.92 7.74 6.21
C ALA A 100 6.12 6.21 6.25
N LEU A 101 5.52 5.48 5.32
CA LEU A 101 5.69 4.03 5.22
C LEU A 101 7.13 3.65 4.87
N ILE A 102 7.76 4.36 3.95
CA ILE A 102 9.17 4.15 3.59
C ILE A 102 10.04 4.32 4.83
N GLU A 103 9.85 5.40 5.57
CA GLU A 103 10.62 5.67 6.78
C GLU A 103 10.41 4.59 7.84
N ALA A 104 9.16 4.23 8.10
CA ALA A 104 8.84 3.15 9.05
C ALA A 104 9.46 1.82 8.64
N SER A 105 9.44 1.49 7.35
CA SER A 105 10.03 0.25 6.83
C SER A 105 11.55 0.20 7.04
N GLU A 106 12.22 1.31 6.82
CA GLU A 106 13.67 1.39 7.03
C GLU A 106 14.03 1.23 8.50
N GLN A 107 13.22 1.77 9.41
CA GLN A 107 13.40 1.58 10.85
C GLN A 107 13.25 0.11 11.28
N GLN A 108 12.52 -0.68 10.52
CA GLN A 108 12.35 -2.11 10.77
C GLN A 108 13.32 -2.99 9.97
N GLY A 109 14.30 -2.39 9.30
CA GLY A 109 15.32 -3.14 8.56
C GLY A 109 14.82 -3.69 7.21
N ILE A 110 13.76 -3.16 6.67
CA ILE A 110 13.24 -3.59 5.36
C ILE A 110 14.00 -2.85 4.27
N TRP A 111 14.68 -3.60 3.42
CA TRP A 111 15.56 -3.02 2.39
C TRP A 111 14.88 -2.85 1.03
N THR A 112 13.80 -3.59 0.74
CA THR A 112 13.08 -3.48 -0.53
C THR A 112 11.58 -3.43 -0.29
N LEU A 113 10.94 -2.42 -0.87
CA LEU A 113 9.48 -2.33 -0.99
C LEU A 113 9.09 -2.57 -2.43
N GLU A 114 8.04 -3.37 -2.64
CA GLU A 114 7.51 -3.61 -3.97
C GLU A 114 6.01 -3.29 -4.02
N ALA A 115 5.55 -2.90 -5.20
CA ALA A 115 4.15 -2.56 -5.45
C ALA A 115 3.75 -3.09 -6.83
N GLY A 116 2.58 -3.73 -6.88
CA GLY A 116 1.93 -4.09 -8.15
C GLY A 116 0.82 -3.09 -8.44
N ILE A 117 0.87 -2.47 -9.62
CA ILE A 117 -0.04 -1.37 -9.96
C ILE A 117 -0.63 -1.63 -11.34
N PHE A 118 -1.94 -1.51 -11.48
CA PHE A 118 -2.56 -1.59 -12.81
C PHE A 118 -2.06 -0.43 -13.69
N PRO A 119 -1.72 -0.68 -14.97
CA PRO A 119 -1.24 0.37 -15.87
C PRO A 119 -2.20 1.56 -15.99
N GLU A 120 -3.50 1.32 -15.84
CA GLU A 120 -4.54 2.34 -15.92
C GLU A 120 -4.53 3.27 -14.71
N ASN A 121 -3.93 2.85 -13.60
CA ASN A 121 -3.81 3.66 -12.40
C ASN A 121 -2.57 4.57 -12.49
N THR A 122 -2.63 5.51 -13.43
CA THR A 122 -1.51 6.41 -13.72
C THR A 122 -1.14 7.28 -12.52
N ALA A 123 -2.12 7.67 -11.70
CA ALA A 123 -1.88 8.46 -10.50
C ALA A 123 -1.01 7.70 -9.49
N SER A 124 -1.26 6.41 -9.31
CA SER A 124 -0.47 5.57 -8.39
C SER A 124 0.96 5.37 -8.91
N ILE A 125 1.12 5.14 -10.22
CA ILE A 125 2.45 5.02 -10.84
C ILE A 125 3.25 6.30 -10.63
N ALA A 126 2.64 7.46 -10.88
CA ALA A 126 3.29 8.76 -10.68
C ALA A 126 3.65 8.99 -9.21
N LEU A 127 2.76 8.62 -8.29
CA LEU A 127 3.00 8.69 -6.85
C LEU A 127 4.24 7.89 -6.44
N HIS A 128 4.29 6.62 -6.84
CA HIS A 128 5.40 5.74 -6.49
C HIS A 128 6.71 6.22 -7.11
N THR A 129 6.67 6.65 -8.38
CA THR A 129 7.84 7.22 -9.06
C THR A 129 8.36 8.43 -8.29
N SER A 130 7.48 9.32 -7.83
CA SER A 130 7.87 10.51 -7.07
C SER A 130 8.52 10.21 -5.72
N CYS A 131 8.30 9.00 -5.19
CA CYS A 131 8.86 8.53 -3.92
C CYS A 131 10.05 7.58 -4.10
N GLY A 132 10.65 7.53 -5.28
CA GLY A 132 11.87 6.79 -5.53
C GLY A 132 11.67 5.34 -5.96
N PHE A 133 10.47 4.95 -6.33
CA PHE A 133 10.21 3.64 -6.92
C PHE A 133 10.57 3.68 -8.41
N ARG A 134 11.07 2.56 -8.91
CA ARG A 134 11.33 2.37 -10.34
C ARG A 134 10.45 1.24 -10.88
N GLU A 135 10.09 1.33 -12.14
CA GLU A 135 9.40 0.25 -12.84
C GLU A 135 10.41 -0.86 -13.15
N ILE A 136 10.13 -2.09 -12.71
CA ILE A 136 11.00 -3.23 -12.98
C ILE A 136 10.45 -4.15 -14.05
N GLY A 137 9.18 -4.03 -14.38
CA GLY A 137 8.58 -4.81 -15.45
C GLY A 137 7.08 -4.74 -15.50
N ARG A 138 6.55 -5.32 -16.57
CA ARG A 138 5.12 -5.43 -16.79
C ARG A 138 4.75 -6.92 -16.87
N ARG A 139 3.85 -7.34 -16.01
CA ARG A 139 3.30 -8.70 -16.06
C ARG A 139 2.07 -8.68 -16.94
N GLU A 140 2.21 -9.23 -18.14
CA GLU A 140 1.12 -9.23 -19.11
C GLU A 140 0.06 -10.24 -18.74
N ARG A 141 -1.20 -9.78 -18.67
CA ARG A 141 -2.38 -10.62 -18.45
C ARG A 141 -2.17 -11.61 -17.30
N ILE A 142 -1.72 -11.09 -16.17
CA ILE A 142 -1.36 -11.89 -15.00
C ILE A 142 -2.59 -12.42 -14.25
N GLY A 143 -3.73 -11.74 -14.37
CA GLY A 143 -4.96 -12.13 -13.71
C GLY A 143 -6.20 -11.60 -14.41
N GLN A 144 -7.35 -12.19 -14.08
CA GLN A 144 -8.65 -11.74 -14.60
C GLN A 144 -9.40 -10.94 -13.55
N MET A 145 -10.09 -9.92 -14.02
CA MET A 145 -11.03 -9.13 -13.22
C MET A 145 -12.32 -8.98 -14.02
N ALA A 146 -13.41 -9.52 -13.50
CA ALA A 146 -14.72 -9.52 -14.17
C ALA A 146 -14.62 -10.05 -15.62
N GLY A 147 -13.85 -11.13 -15.81
CA GLY A 147 -13.66 -11.76 -17.11
C GLY A 147 -12.67 -11.09 -18.04
N VAL A 148 -12.05 -9.98 -17.61
CA VAL A 148 -11.07 -9.23 -18.40
C VAL A 148 -9.66 -9.50 -17.87
N TRP A 149 -8.76 -9.91 -18.75
CA TRP A 149 -7.35 -10.07 -18.40
C TRP A 149 -6.70 -8.70 -18.18
N ARG A 150 -5.95 -8.60 -17.09
CA ARG A 150 -5.29 -7.34 -16.70
C ARG A 150 -3.79 -7.53 -16.54
N ASP A 151 -3.06 -6.52 -16.96
CA ASP A 151 -1.62 -6.43 -16.71
C ASP A 151 -1.35 -5.78 -15.36
N VAL A 152 -0.15 -6.02 -14.82
CA VAL A 152 0.32 -5.34 -13.61
C VAL A 152 1.71 -4.79 -13.88
N ILE A 153 1.90 -3.49 -13.61
CA ILE A 153 3.22 -2.87 -13.58
C ILE A 153 3.83 -3.17 -12.21
N PHE A 154 5.02 -3.77 -12.21
CA PHE A 154 5.75 -4.06 -10.98
C PHE A 154 6.76 -2.96 -10.72
N MET A 155 6.69 -2.35 -9.54
CA MET A 155 7.60 -1.29 -9.12
C MET A 155 8.31 -1.68 -7.83
N GLU A 156 9.53 -1.20 -7.65
CA GLU A 156 10.26 -1.43 -6.40
C GLU A 156 11.07 -0.21 -6.01
N ARG A 157 11.29 -0.08 -4.70
CA ARG A 157 12.22 0.88 -4.13
C ARG A 157 13.24 0.13 -3.28
N ARG A 158 14.54 0.32 -3.58
CA ARG A 158 15.64 -0.24 -2.77
C ARG A 158 16.13 0.83 -1.79
N SER A 159 16.12 0.52 -0.51
CA SER A 159 16.64 1.43 0.52
C SER A 159 18.12 1.74 0.31
N GLN A 160 18.49 3.00 0.52
CA GLN A 160 19.89 3.45 0.56
C GLN A 160 20.41 3.54 2.00
N VAL A 161 19.56 3.26 2.98
CA VAL A 161 19.82 3.41 4.41
C VAL A 161 20.13 2.06 5.06
N VAL A 162 19.33 1.04 4.76
CA VAL A 162 19.47 -0.30 5.36
C VAL A 162 19.76 -1.36 4.30
N GLY A 163 20.32 -2.49 4.73
CA GLY A 163 20.66 -3.59 3.84
C GLY A 163 21.85 -3.30 2.92
N ARG A 164 22.80 -2.53 3.38
CA ARG A 164 24.03 -2.21 2.64
C ARG A 164 25.02 -3.36 2.65
#